data_945ca643a555901935d951d7bd0ad244
#
_entry.id   945ca643a555901935d951d7bd0ad244
#
_cell.length_a   1.000
_cell.length_b   1.000
_cell.length_c   1.000
_cell.angle_alpha   90.00
_cell.angle_beta   90.00
_cell.angle_gamma   90.00
#
_symmetry.space_group_name_H-M   'P 1'
#
loop_
_entity.id
_entity.type
_entity.pdbx_description
1 polymer ?
#
loop_
_entity_poly.entity_id
_entity_poly.type
_entity_poly.pdbx_seq_one_letter_code
_entity_poly.pdbx_strand_id
1 'polypeptide(L)'
;NIKTMKWDHSLIDTLEWGNQISHKEDKIKIADLIASKVENGQVIGVGSGSTSYLALIRIAERIRTERLSILAIPTSLEIRMTCAQLGIPVTSLFSHKPDWTFDGADEVDSHFNLIKGRGGAMFKEKLLISSSPQTYILVDPSKKVERLGAKFPIPIEIFPEALTYVEDRLQRLNPGEIKLRMGQGKDGPIITENGNMILDVWMDYIPENTESTLKSIT
;
A
#
# COMPACT_ATOMS: atom_id res chain seq x y z
N ASN A 1 21.69 25.12 -11.92
CA ASN A 1 22.24 24.12 -10.99
C ASN A 1 21.76 24.45 -9.57
N ILE A 2 20.66 23.85 -9.15
CA ILE A 2 20.26 23.87 -7.75
C ILE A 2 21.23 22.93 -7.03
N LYS A 3 22.12 23.52 -6.22
CA LYS A 3 23.02 22.76 -5.36
C LYS A 3 22.13 22.12 -4.27
N THR A 4 21.78 20.86 -4.41
CA THR A 4 21.08 20.12 -3.36
C THR A 4 22.05 19.97 -2.18
N MET A 5 21.81 20.73 -1.11
CA MET A 5 22.51 20.52 0.15
C MET A 5 21.94 19.25 0.78
N LYS A 6 22.78 18.26 1.00
CA LYS A 6 22.44 17.07 1.79
C LYS A 6 22.78 17.35 3.26
N TRP A 7 22.04 16.73 4.16
CA TRP A 7 22.39 16.68 5.57
C TRP A 7 23.67 15.88 5.76
N ASP A 8 24.57 16.31 6.65
CA ASP A 8 25.82 15.58 6.93
C ASP A 8 25.56 14.24 7.63
N HIS A 9 24.44 14.13 8.37
CA HIS A 9 23.97 12.93 9.04
C HIS A 9 22.47 12.76 8.83
N SER A 10 22.04 11.58 8.40
CA SER A 10 20.63 11.23 8.21
C SER A 10 20.38 9.78 8.60
N LEU A 11 19.45 9.54 9.50
CA LEU A 11 18.97 8.19 9.82
C LEU A 11 18.30 7.52 8.60
N ILE A 12 17.82 8.29 7.63
CA ILE A 12 17.25 7.76 6.40
C ILE A 12 18.26 6.95 5.61
N ASP A 13 19.54 7.36 5.60
CA ASP A 13 20.59 6.68 4.84
C ASP A 13 20.93 5.28 5.41
N THR A 14 20.56 5.03 6.66
CA THR A 14 20.79 3.76 7.38
C THR A 14 19.53 2.95 7.61
N LEU A 15 18.39 3.36 7.03
CA LEU A 15 17.15 2.61 7.18
C LEU A 15 17.27 1.23 6.55
N GLU A 16 16.86 0.22 7.31
CA GLU A 16 16.70 -1.14 6.85
C GLU A 16 15.23 -1.55 6.90
N TRP A 17 14.84 -2.47 6.05
CA TRP A 17 13.50 -3.05 6.12
C TRP A 17 13.33 -3.79 7.45
N GLY A 18 12.42 -3.30 8.30
CA GLY A 18 12.29 -3.72 9.71
C GLY A 18 11.79 -5.15 9.93
N ASN A 19 11.29 -5.83 8.89
CA ASN A 19 10.71 -7.16 8.99
C ASN A 19 11.39 -8.15 8.03
N GLN A 20 11.38 -9.44 8.40
CA GLN A 20 11.79 -10.48 7.47
C GLN A 20 10.82 -10.53 6.27
N ILE A 21 11.38 -10.45 5.06
CA ILE A 21 10.61 -10.54 3.82
C ILE A 21 10.34 -12.01 3.51
N SER A 22 9.09 -12.44 3.67
CA SER A 22 8.64 -13.77 3.25
C SER A 22 8.61 -13.89 1.73
N HIS A 23 8.82 -15.11 1.19
CA HIS A 23 8.80 -15.40 -0.26
C HIS A 23 9.68 -14.42 -1.07
N LYS A 24 10.87 -14.13 -0.55
CA LYS A 24 11.75 -13.07 -1.07
C LYS A 24 12.14 -13.30 -2.54
N GLU A 25 12.42 -14.54 -2.93
CA GLU A 25 12.82 -14.86 -4.30
C GLU A 25 11.72 -14.57 -5.32
N ASP A 26 10.48 -14.94 -5.02
CA ASP A 26 9.34 -14.64 -5.90
C ASP A 26 9.07 -13.14 -5.98
N LYS A 27 9.16 -12.45 -4.85
CA LYS A 27 9.01 -10.99 -4.81
C LYS A 27 10.11 -10.26 -5.58
N ILE A 28 11.35 -10.78 -5.60
CA ILE A 28 12.44 -10.25 -6.42
C ILE A 28 12.10 -10.37 -7.90
N LYS A 29 11.62 -11.55 -8.36
CA LYS A 29 11.20 -11.73 -9.77
C LYS A 29 10.09 -10.75 -10.16
N ILE A 30 9.11 -10.53 -9.26
CA ILE A 30 8.04 -9.57 -9.47
C ILE A 30 8.60 -8.13 -9.50
N ALA A 31 9.54 -7.82 -8.61
CA ALA A 31 10.22 -6.52 -8.56
C ALA A 31 11.01 -6.24 -9.85
N ASP A 32 11.73 -7.22 -10.37
CA ASP A 32 12.45 -7.11 -11.64
C ASP A 32 11.49 -6.87 -12.81
N LEU A 33 10.36 -7.59 -12.85
CA LEU A 33 9.33 -7.43 -13.88
C LEU A 33 8.70 -6.03 -13.85
N ILE A 34 8.33 -5.52 -12.67
CA ILE A 34 7.72 -4.19 -12.58
C ILE A 34 8.74 -3.09 -12.85
N ALA A 35 9.97 -3.26 -12.39
CA ALA A 35 11.06 -2.33 -12.68
C ALA A 35 11.33 -2.22 -14.18
N SER A 36 11.23 -3.32 -14.95
CA SER A 36 11.44 -3.31 -16.40
C SER A 36 10.43 -2.46 -17.18
N LYS A 37 9.29 -2.12 -16.58
CA LYS A 37 8.24 -1.28 -17.19
C LYS A 37 8.50 0.22 -17.05
N VAL A 38 9.47 0.60 -16.24
CA VAL A 38 9.79 2.02 -15.99
C VAL A 38 10.45 2.63 -17.21
N GLU A 39 9.94 3.77 -17.65
CA GLU A 39 10.46 4.55 -18.77
C GLU A 39 10.88 5.95 -18.29
N ASN A 40 11.76 6.58 -19.07
CA ASN A 40 12.24 7.92 -18.75
C ASN A 40 11.12 8.96 -18.80
N GLY A 41 11.08 9.87 -17.84
CA GLY A 41 10.10 10.97 -17.77
C GLY A 41 8.79 10.61 -17.08
N GLN A 42 8.58 9.35 -16.67
CA GLN A 42 7.33 8.91 -16.06
C GLN A 42 7.12 9.40 -14.62
N VAL A 43 5.85 9.55 -14.26
CA VAL A 43 5.36 9.72 -12.90
C VAL A 43 4.73 8.40 -12.46
N ILE A 44 5.31 7.74 -11.45
CA ILE A 44 4.91 6.39 -11.05
C ILE A 44 4.30 6.43 -9.66
N GLY A 45 3.10 5.86 -9.52
CA GLY A 45 2.50 5.60 -8.23
C GLY A 45 3.12 4.38 -7.55
N VAL A 46 3.50 4.53 -6.29
CA VAL A 46 4.21 3.49 -5.53
C VAL A 46 3.42 3.09 -4.30
N GLY A 47 2.88 1.87 -4.33
CA GLY A 47 2.19 1.25 -3.21
C GLY A 47 3.11 0.86 -2.07
N SER A 48 2.53 0.41 -0.97
CA SER A 48 3.25 0.06 0.27
C SER A 48 3.59 -1.43 0.37
N GLY A 49 4.46 -1.78 1.33
CA GLY A 49 4.79 -3.15 1.68
C GLY A 49 6.02 -3.72 0.98
N SER A 50 6.40 -4.94 1.39
CA SER A 50 7.70 -5.56 1.06
C SER A 50 7.96 -5.78 -0.43
N THR A 51 6.94 -6.06 -1.24
CA THR A 51 7.10 -6.22 -2.69
C THR A 51 7.38 -4.87 -3.36
N SER A 52 6.66 -3.83 -2.95
CA SER A 52 6.88 -2.46 -3.43
C SER A 52 8.26 -1.91 -3.01
N TYR A 53 8.71 -2.23 -1.79
CA TYR A 53 10.06 -1.92 -1.32
C TYR A 53 11.12 -2.55 -2.22
N LEU A 54 11.02 -3.86 -2.53
CA LEU A 54 11.96 -4.55 -3.43
C LEU A 54 11.90 -3.97 -4.85
N ALA A 55 10.71 -3.61 -5.34
CA ALA A 55 10.54 -2.98 -6.64
C ALA A 55 11.27 -1.62 -6.70
N LEU A 56 11.17 -0.80 -5.64
CA LEU A 56 11.90 0.47 -5.59
C LEU A 56 13.41 0.28 -5.64
N ILE A 57 13.97 -0.74 -4.99
CA ILE A 57 15.40 -1.05 -5.08
C ILE A 57 15.81 -1.31 -6.54
N ARG A 58 15.02 -2.13 -7.26
CA ARG A 58 15.29 -2.44 -8.68
C ARG A 58 15.09 -1.24 -9.59
N ILE A 59 14.08 -0.42 -9.33
CA ILE A 59 13.86 0.84 -10.05
C ILE A 59 15.03 1.80 -9.83
N ALA A 60 15.50 1.97 -8.59
CA ALA A 60 16.65 2.83 -8.28
C ALA A 60 17.94 2.35 -8.98
N GLU A 61 18.15 1.04 -9.09
CA GLU A 61 19.25 0.47 -9.84
C GLU A 61 19.18 0.86 -11.33
N ARG A 62 18.02 0.73 -11.96
CA ARG A 62 17.81 1.15 -13.35
C ARG A 62 17.97 2.66 -13.54
N ILE A 63 17.44 3.48 -12.63
CA ILE A 63 17.65 4.93 -12.67
C ILE A 63 19.13 5.27 -12.75
N ARG A 64 19.97 4.61 -11.93
CA ARG A 64 21.43 4.85 -11.91
C ARG A 64 22.15 4.35 -13.16
N THR A 65 21.82 3.13 -13.61
CA THR A 65 22.53 2.48 -14.72
C THR A 65 22.10 3.00 -16.09
N GLU A 66 20.80 3.29 -16.25
CA GLU A 66 20.21 3.75 -17.52
C GLU A 66 20.02 5.29 -17.57
N ARG A 67 20.35 5.99 -16.48
CA ARG A 67 20.19 7.45 -16.34
C ARG A 67 18.75 7.92 -16.54
N LEU A 68 17.80 7.14 -16.04
CA LEU A 68 16.38 7.50 -16.12
C LEU A 68 16.08 8.68 -15.17
N SER A 69 15.11 9.49 -15.54
CA SER A 69 14.53 10.54 -14.69
C SER A 69 13.04 10.22 -14.51
N ILE A 70 12.61 9.99 -13.29
CA ILE A 70 11.21 9.71 -12.93
C ILE A 70 10.80 10.51 -11.69
N LEU A 71 9.50 10.58 -11.46
CA LEU A 71 8.93 11.04 -10.19
C LEU A 71 8.10 9.92 -9.56
N ALA A 72 8.23 9.72 -8.26
CA ALA A 72 7.42 8.76 -7.51
C ALA A 72 6.32 9.47 -6.71
N ILE A 73 5.10 8.89 -6.69
CA ILE A 73 4.03 9.29 -5.78
C ILE A 73 3.87 8.16 -4.75
N PRO A 74 4.43 8.30 -3.54
CA PRO A 74 4.36 7.27 -2.51
C PRO A 74 3.01 7.26 -1.77
N THR A 75 2.53 6.06 -1.43
CA THR A 75 1.29 5.87 -0.65
C THR A 75 1.50 5.91 0.86
N SER A 76 2.74 5.82 1.33
CA SER A 76 3.07 5.84 2.77
C SER A 76 4.35 6.63 3.06
N LEU A 77 4.52 7.01 4.32
CA LEU A 77 5.75 7.63 4.81
C LEU A 77 6.96 6.69 4.65
N GLU A 78 6.76 5.40 4.92
CA GLU A 78 7.78 4.36 4.74
C GLU A 78 8.32 4.37 3.29
N ILE A 79 7.43 4.34 2.30
CA ILE A 79 7.82 4.38 0.89
C ILE A 79 8.44 5.72 0.52
N ARG A 80 7.96 6.83 1.09
CA ARG A 80 8.58 8.15 0.91
C ARG A 80 10.02 8.19 1.44
N MET A 81 10.27 7.62 2.62
CA MET A 81 11.61 7.53 3.19
C MET A 81 12.50 6.61 2.35
N THR A 82 11.99 5.49 1.87
CA THR A 82 12.70 4.60 0.96
C THR A 82 13.09 5.31 -0.35
N CYS A 83 12.19 6.10 -0.93
CA CYS A 83 12.51 6.93 -2.09
C CYS A 83 13.65 7.91 -1.80
N ALA A 84 13.60 8.59 -0.64
CA ALA A 84 14.64 9.52 -0.24
C ALA A 84 16.00 8.81 -0.07
N GLN A 85 16.04 7.65 0.60
CA GLN A 85 17.22 6.82 0.76
C GLN A 85 17.82 6.39 -0.59
N LEU A 86 16.98 6.00 -1.53
CA LEU A 86 17.39 5.53 -2.85
C LEU A 86 17.67 6.67 -3.85
N GLY A 87 17.43 7.93 -3.46
CA GLY A 87 17.63 9.11 -4.31
C GLY A 87 16.55 9.24 -5.42
N ILE A 88 15.38 8.67 -5.24
CA ILE A 88 14.26 8.78 -6.16
C ILE A 88 13.45 10.04 -5.81
N PRO A 89 13.32 11.01 -6.73
CA PRO A 89 12.53 12.21 -6.47
C PRO A 89 11.05 11.88 -6.27
N VAL A 90 10.42 12.53 -5.28
CA VAL A 90 9.00 12.34 -4.98
C VAL A 90 8.16 13.53 -5.36
N THR A 91 6.90 13.27 -5.72
CA THR A 91 5.86 14.26 -5.95
C THR A 91 4.56 13.84 -5.28
N SER A 92 3.45 14.46 -5.62
CA SER A 92 2.12 14.15 -5.07
C SER A 92 1.03 14.35 -6.11
N LEU A 93 -0.18 13.85 -5.81
CA LEU A 93 -1.38 14.05 -6.63
C LEU A 93 -1.82 15.52 -6.70
N PHE A 94 -1.32 16.42 -5.85
CA PHE A 94 -1.53 17.86 -6.00
C PHE A 94 -0.86 18.43 -7.25
N SER A 95 0.26 17.84 -7.67
CA SER A 95 1.10 18.39 -8.73
C SER A 95 1.11 17.55 -10.00
N HIS A 96 0.95 16.23 -9.88
CA HIS A 96 1.11 15.31 -11.01
C HIS A 96 0.06 14.20 -10.97
N LYS A 97 -0.42 13.82 -12.15
CA LYS A 97 -1.17 12.58 -12.35
C LYS A 97 -0.17 11.43 -12.61
N PRO A 98 -0.34 10.25 -12.02
CA PRO A 98 0.53 9.11 -12.32
C PRO A 98 0.27 8.60 -13.75
N ASP A 99 1.34 8.19 -14.43
CA ASP A 99 1.25 7.44 -15.69
C ASP A 99 0.73 6.02 -15.43
N TRP A 100 1.19 5.42 -14.35
CA TRP A 100 0.71 4.14 -13.84
C TRP A 100 1.11 3.96 -12.37
N THR A 101 0.51 2.97 -11.73
CA THR A 101 0.73 2.66 -10.32
C THR A 101 1.02 1.18 -10.15
N PHE A 102 1.79 0.81 -9.15
CA PHE A 102 1.89 -0.56 -8.66
C PHE A 102 1.68 -0.63 -7.15
N ASP A 103 1.10 -1.75 -6.70
CA ASP A 103 0.83 -1.99 -5.29
C ASP A 103 0.71 -3.49 -5.00
N GLY A 104 0.78 -3.88 -3.73
CA GLY A 104 0.54 -5.24 -3.28
C GLY A 104 -0.93 -5.53 -2.97
N ALA A 105 -1.23 -6.80 -2.68
CA ALA A 105 -2.47 -7.20 -2.03
C ALA A 105 -2.21 -8.24 -0.95
N ASP A 106 -3.15 -8.36 -0.01
CA ASP A 106 -3.09 -9.35 1.07
C ASP A 106 -3.70 -10.67 0.65
N GLU A 107 -4.79 -10.62 -0.14
CA GLU A 107 -5.43 -11.75 -0.80
C GLU A 107 -5.85 -11.40 -2.23
N VAL A 108 -5.87 -12.42 -3.10
CA VAL A 108 -6.43 -12.36 -4.44
C VAL A 108 -7.16 -13.67 -4.74
N ASP A 109 -8.42 -13.61 -5.21
CA ASP A 109 -9.21 -14.75 -5.64
C ASP A 109 -9.05 -15.01 -7.15
N SER A 110 -9.75 -16.05 -7.66
CA SER A 110 -9.72 -16.42 -9.08
C SER A 110 -10.40 -15.40 -10.01
N HIS A 111 -11.19 -14.49 -9.47
CA HIS A 111 -11.88 -13.42 -10.20
C HIS A 111 -11.13 -12.10 -10.12
N PHE A 112 -9.90 -12.11 -9.55
CA PHE A 112 -9.06 -10.93 -9.31
C PHE A 112 -9.66 -9.92 -8.33
N ASN A 113 -10.60 -10.33 -7.47
CA ASN A 113 -10.99 -9.53 -6.33
C ASN A 113 -9.87 -9.55 -5.28
N LEU A 114 -9.74 -8.45 -4.52
CA LEU A 114 -8.61 -8.23 -3.62
C LEU A 114 -9.06 -7.88 -2.21
N ILE A 115 -8.33 -8.38 -1.21
CA ILE A 115 -8.25 -7.74 0.10
C ILE A 115 -6.91 -7.02 0.17
N LYS A 116 -6.95 -5.73 0.57
CA LYS A 116 -5.81 -4.83 0.74
C LYS A 116 -5.94 -4.07 2.04
N GLY A 117 -4.83 -3.47 2.50
CA GLY A 117 -4.87 -2.52 3.60
C GLY A 117 -4.33 -3.03 4.93
N ARG A 118 -3.69 -4.21 4.97
CA ARG A 118 -3.05 -4.73 6.19
C ARG A 118 -2.00 -3.74 6.75
N GLY A 119 -1.27 -3.05 5.89
CA GLY A 119 -0.25 -2.07 6.26
C GLY A 119 -0.79 -0.72 6.74
N GLY A 120 -2.10 -0.45 6.59
CA GLY A 120 -2.73 0.80 7.04
C GLY A 120 -2.58 2.01 6.11
N ALA A 121 -2.00 1.86 4.91
CA ALA A 121 -1.88 2.94 3.93
C ALA A 121 -3.13 3.10 3.02
N MET A 122 -4.17 2.39 3.32
CA MET A 122 -5.41 2.08 2.60
C MET A 122 -6.00 3.25 1.81
N PHE A 123 -6.22 4.41 2.46
CA PHE A 123 -6.82 5.57 1.81
C PHE A 123 -5.93 6.10 0.68
N LYS A 124 -4.64 6.28 0.95
CA LYS A 124 -3.68 6.77 -0.05
C LYS A 124 -3.47 5.76 -1.18
N GLU A 125 -3.45 4.45 -0.88
CA GLU A 125 -3.39 3.40 -1.89
C GLU A 125 -4.61 3.46 -2.82
N LYS A 126 -5.82 3.51 -2.25
CA LYS A 126 -7.07 3.59 -3.03
C LYS A 126 -7.15 4.86 -3.86
N LEU A 127 -6.77 6.01 -3.30
CA LEU A 127 -6.75 7.28 -3.99
C LEU A 127 -5.79 7.22 -5.19
N LEU A 128 -4.58 6.69 -5.00
CA LEU A 128 -3.58 6.59 -6.05
C LEU A 128 -4.00 5.63 -7.16
N ILE A 129 -4.52 4.45 -6.81
CA ILE A 129 -5.07 3.46 -7.75
C ILE A 129 -6.21 4.09 -8.58
N SER A 130 -7.14 4.79 -7.92
CA SER A 130 -8.28 5.44 -8.59
C SER A 130 -7.86 6.62 -9.51
N SER A 131 -6.70 7.21 -9.25
CA SER A 131 -6.15 8.32 -10.05
C SER A 131 -5.30 7.85 -11.22
N SER A 132 -4.96 6.56 -11.29
CA SER A 132 -4.03 5.98 -12.27
C SER A 132 -4.79 5.35 -13.43
N PRO A 133 -4.34 5.55 -14.68
CA PRO A 133 -4.95 4.90 -15.85
C PRO A 133 -4.67 3.40 -15.89
N GLN A 134 -3.57 2.96 -15.28
CA GLN A 134 -3.16 1.55 -15.18
C GLN A 134 -2.60 1.26 -13.80
N THR A 135 -3.04 0.13 -13.22
CA THR A 135 -2.52 -0.38 -11.94
C THR A 135 -2.02 -1.81 -12.10
N TYR A 136 -0.82 -2.08 -11.59
CA TYR A 136 -0.25 -3.41 -11.48
C TYR A 136 -0.31 -3.88 -10.03
N ILE A 137 -1.00 -5.00 -9.78
CA ILE A 137 -1.06 -5.61 -8.46
C ILE A 137 0.01 -6.70 -8.36
N LEU A 138 0.95 -6.50 -7.44
CA LEU A 138 2.14 -7.32 -7.25
C LEU A 138 1.89 -8.34 -6.14
N VAL A 139 1.66 -9.58 -6.52
CA VAL A 139 1.37 -10.68 -5.58
C VAL A 139 2.22 -11.92 -5.86
N ASP A 140 2.75 -12.52 -4.83
CA ASP A 140 3.34 -13.86 -4.90
C ASP A 140 2.26 -14.95 -4.73
N PRO A 141 2.54 -16.23 -5.06
CA PRO A 141 1.55 -17.30 -4.98
C PRO A 141 0.89 -17.49 -3.62
N SER A 142 1.53 -17.07 -2.52
CA SER A 142 0.96 -17.19 -1.17
C SER A 142 -0.27 -16.30 -0.94
N LYS A 143 -0.49 -15.30 -1.83
CA LYS A 143 -1.62 -14.38 -1.75
C LYS A 143 -2.88 -14.93 -2.42
N LYS A 144 -2.75 -16.00 -3.19
CA LYS A 144 -3.91 -16.65 -3.80
C LYS A 144 -4.79 -17.33 -2.75
N VAL A 145 -6.08 -17.14 -2.89
CA VAL A 145 -7.12 -17.76 -2.06
C VAL A 145 -8.26 -18.27 -2.95
N GLU A 146 -8.99 -19.28 -2.47
CA GLU A 146 -10.21 -19.74 -3.16
C GLU A 146 -11.35 -18.74 -2.97
N ARG A 147 -11.41 -18.11 -1.80
CA ARG A 147 -12.36 -17.04 -1.47
C ARG A 147 -11.67 -15.96 -0.64
N LEU A 148 -12.09 -14.71 -0.80
CA LEU A 148 -11.62 -13.61 0.03
C LEU A 148 -12.05 -13.79 1.49
N GLY A 149 -11.24 -13.26 2.43
CA GLY A 149 -11.45 -13.39 3.85
C GLY A 149 -10.96 -14.72 4.44
N ALA A 150 -10.29 -15.56 3.63
CA ALA A 150 -9.79 -16.86 4.09
C ALA A 150 -8.59 -16.73 5.05
N LYS A 151 -7.76 -15.72 4.88
CA LYS A 151 -6.51 -15.52 5.67
C LYS A 151 -6.52 -14.22 6.44
N PHE A 152 -7.18 -13.19 5.91
CA PHE A 152 -7.17 -11.83 6.46
C PHE A 152 -8.58 -11.25 6.55
N PRO A 153 -8.84 -10.40 7.57
CA PRO A 153 -10.08 -9.65 7.66
C PRO A 153 -10.14 -8.59 6.56
N ILE A 154 -11.32 -8.03 6.34
CA ILE A 154 -11.50 -6.82 5.55
C ILE A 154 -11.11 -5.63 6.43
N PRO A 155 -10.04 -4.89 6.11
CA PRO A 155 -9.70 -3.71 6.88
C PRO A 155 -10.53 -2.51 6.39
N ILE A 156 -11.08 -1.78 7.33
CA ILE A 156 -11.92 -0.60 7.07
C ILE A 156 -11.31 0.59 7.82
N GLU A 157 -10.87 1.60 7.08
CA GLU A 157 -10.37 2.85 7.64
C GLU A 157 -11.54 3.77 7.95
N ILE A 158 -11.59 4.30 9.17
CA ILE A 158 -12.69 5.12 9.66
C ILE A 158 -12.18 6.36 10.40
N PHE A 159 -12.93 7.45 10.30
CA PHE A 159 -12.71 8.62 11.14
C PHE A 159 -12.96 8.26 12.62
N PRO A 160 -12.11 8.66 13.57
CA PRO A 160 -12.19 8.19 14.96
C PRO A 160 -13.56 8.36 15.61
N GLU A 161 -14.21 9.51 15.44
CA GLU A 161 -15.52 9.80 16.04
C GLU A 161 -16.67 9.01 15.41
N ALA A 162 -16.43 8.39 14.24
CA ALA A 162 -17.41 7.54 13.57
C ALA A 162 -17.42 6.08 14.07
N LEU A 163 -16.54 5.70 15.01
CA LEU A 163 -16.35 4.33 15.44
C LEU A 163 -17.67 3.61 15.75
N THR A 164 -18.42 4.10 16.70
CA THR A 164 -19.68 3.46 17.15
C THR A 164 -20.75 3.46 16.07
N TYR A 165 -20.82 4.54 15.27
CA TYR A 165 -21.76 4.61 14.15
C TYR A 165 -21.45 3.56 13.08
N VAL A 166 -20.18 3.45 12.69
CA VAL A 166 -19.76 2.50 11.66
C VAL A 166 -19.90 1.06 12.17
N GLU A 167 -19.52 0.80 13.43
CA GLU A 167 -19.69 -0.52 14.06
C GLU A 167 -21.16 -0.96 14.04
N ASP A 168 -22.12 -0.12 14.45
CA ASP A 168 -23.57 -0.41 14.39
C ASP A 168 -24.01 -0.79 12.97
N ARG A 169 -23.52 -0.08 11.95
CA ARG A 169 -23.84 -0.39 10.56
C ARG A 169 -23.22 -1.69 10.07
N LEU A 170 -21.98 -1.97 10.46
CA LEU A 170 -21.29 -3.21 10.11
C LEU A 170 -21.95 -4.42 10.75
N GLN A 171 -22.45 -4.32 12.00
CA GLN A 171 -23.17 -5.41 12.67
C GLN A 171 -24.41 -5.87 11.87
N ARG A 172 -25.05 -4.98 11.13
CA ARG A 172 -26.21 -5.32 10.28
C ARG A 172 -25.84 -6.17 9.06
N LEU A 173 -24.57 -6.28 8.74
CA LEU A 173 -24.06 -7.14 7.67
C LEU A 173 -23.79 -8.58 8.16
N ASN A 174 -24.11 -8.89 9.41
CA ASN A 174 -23.84 -10.19 10.05
C ASN A 174 -22.37 -10.62 9.91
N PRO A 175 -21.38 -9.81 10.32
CA PRO A 175 -19.99 -10.22 10.32
C PRO A 175 -19.77 -11.33 11.35
N GLY A 176 -18.76 -12.16 11.12
CA GLY A 176 -18.30 -13.12 12.14
C GLY A 176 -17.65 -12.42 13.33
N GLU A 177 -16.86 -11.38 13.06
CA GLU A 177 -16.19 -10.60 14.10
C GLU A 177 -15.82 -9.20 13.58
N ILE A 178 -15.87 -8.20 14.45
CA ILE A 178 -15.33 -6.84 14.22
C ILE A 178 -14.33 -6.54 15.32
N LYS A 179 -13.12 -6.14 14.95
CA LYS A 179 -12.08 -5.73 15.92
C LYS A 179 -11.53 -4.35 15.57
N LEU A 180 -11.40 -3.50 16.59
CA LEU A 180 -10.57 -2.30 16.47
C LEU A 180 -9.09 -2.74 16.44
N ARG A 181 -8.34 -2.32 15.42
CA ARG A 181 -6.92 -2.69 15.29
C ARG A 181 -6.08 -1.97 16.32
N MET A 182 -5.51 -2.74 17.24
CA MET A 182 -4.68 -2.22 18.32
C MET A 182 -3.22 -2.08 17.91
N GLY A 183 -2.53 -1.09 18.49
CA GLY A 183 -1.10 -0.89 18.30
C GLY A 183 -0.28 -1.98 19.00
N GLN A 184 0.85 -2.38 18.40
CA GLN A 184 1.85 -3.21 19.07
C GLN A 184 2.91 -2.29 19.70
N GLY A 185 3.15 -2.45 20.99
CA GLY A 185 4.14 -1.65 21.74
C GLY A 185 3.69 -0.23 22.08
N LYS A 186 2.41 0.08 21.91
CA LYS A 186 1.76 1.32 22.40
C LYS A 186 0.37 1.01 22.94
N ASP A 187 -0.13 1.82 23.85
CA ASP A 187 -1.50 1.75 24.30
C ASP A 187 -2.45 2.36 23.24
N GLY A 188 -3.65 1.76 23.10
CA GLY A 188 -4.69 2.21 22.20
C GLY A 188 -4.57 1.72 20.74
N PRO A 189 -5.44 2.22 19.85
CA PRO A 189 -5.54 1.75 18.48
C PRO A 189 -4.37 2.22 17.61
N ILE A 190 -4.16 1.50 16.50
CA ILE A 190 -3.34 2.02 15.39
C ILE A 190 -4.04 3.25 14.81
N ILE A 191 -3.26 4.30 14.61
CA ILE A 191 -3.69 5.50 13.88
C ILE A 191 -2.99 5.51 12.54
N THR A 192 -3.76 5.61 11.45
CA THR A 192 -3.21 5.71 10.09
C THR A 192 -2.48 7.04 9.90
N GLU A 193 -1.70 7.16 8.84
CA GLU A 193 -1.05 8.43 8.48
C GLU A 193 -2.03 9.58 8.18
N ASN A 194 -3.32 9.27 8.04
CA ASN A 194 -4.39 10.24 7.84
C ASN A 194 -5.10 10.62 9.15
N GLY A 195 -4.65 10.08 10.29
CA GLY A 195 -5.30 10.32 11.59
C GLY A 195 -6.53 9.45 11.86
N ASN A 196 -6.76 8.43 11.05
CA ASN A 196 -7.91 7.53 11.13
C ASN A 196 -7.61 6.26 11.93
N MET A 197 -8.66 5.55 12.35
CA MET A 197 -8.58 4.22 12.96
C MET A 197 -8.89 3.13 11.92
N ILE A 198 -8.61 1.87 12.27
CA ILE A 198 -8.87 0.73 11.41
C ILE A 198 -9.73 -0.29 12.17
N LEU A 199 -10.84 -0.68 11.56
CA LEU A 199 -11.61 -1.86 11.95
C LEU A 199 -11.20 -3.04 11.07
N ASP A 200 -10.92 -4.17 11.69
CA ASP A 200 -10.70 -5.46 11.04
C ASP A 200 -11.99 -6.28 11.12
N VAL A 201 -12.62 -6.56 9.97
CA VAL A 201 -13.92 -7.22 9.88
C VAL A 201 -13.76 -8.61 9.27
N TRP A 202 -14.07 -9.63 10.04
CA TRP A 202 -14.11 -11.01 9.57
C TRP A 202 -15.52 -11.35 9.09
N MET A 203 -15.62 -11.91 7.89
CA MET A 203 -16.88 -12.36 7.30
C MET A 203 -16.73 -13.79 6.79
N ASP A 204 -17.66 -14.67 7.16
CA ASP A 204 -17.69 -16.06 6.66
C ASP A 204 -17.94 -16.12 5.15
N TYR A 205 -18.69 -15.14 4.64
CA TYR A 205 -18.94 -14.93 3.24
C TYR A 205 -18.93 -13.44 2.91
N ILE A 206 -18.21 -13.06 1.85
CA ILE A 206 -18.14 -11.69 1.36
C ILE A 206 -19.00 -11.59 0.10
N PRO A 207 -20.19 -10.95 0.17
CA PRO A 207 -21.04 -10.72 -1.01
C PRO A 207 -20.35 -9.86 -2.07
N GLU A 208 -20.71 -10.04 -3.34
CA GLU A 208 -20.14 -9.26 -4.46
C GLU A 208 -20.33 -7.74 -4.31
N ASN A 209 -21.42 -7.31 -3.67
CA ASN A 209 -21.70 -5.89 -3.45
C ASN A 209 -21.07 -5.32 -2.16
N THR A 210 -20.24 -6.09 -1.46
CA THR A 210 -19.65 -5.68 -0.17
C THR A 210 -18.91 -4.35 -0.27
N GLU A 211 -18.10 -4.14 -1.31
CA GLU A 211 -17.36 -2.88 -1.48
C GLU A 211 -18.29 -1.67 -1.59
N SER A 212 -19.35 -1.76 -2.39
CA SER A 212 -20.33 -0.68 -2.55
C SER A 212 -21.11 -0.42 -1.27
N THR A 213 -21.45 -1.49 -0.55
CA THR A 213 -22.12 -1.40 0.77
C THR A 213 -21.21 -0.72 1.79
N LEU A 214 -19.96 -1.14 1.90
CA LEU A 214 -18.98 -0.51 2.81
C LEU A 214 -18.78 0.97 2.49
N LYS A 215 -18.63 1.33 1.23
CA LYS A 215 -18.52 2.75 0.80
C LYS A 215 -19.71 3.62 1.20
N SER A 216 -20.89 3.03 1.43
CA SER A 216 -22.07 3.76 1.88
C SER A 216 -22.16 3.93 3.40
N ILE A 217 -21.31 3.20 4.14
CA ILE A 217 -21.28 3.19 5.61
C ILE A 217 -20.14 4.07 6.15
N THR A 218 -19.03 4.13 5.41
CA THR A 218 -17.75 4.73 5.84
C THR A 218 -17.46 6.08 5.20
#